data_b6bf3d557d807306e44709cdc63dfb1c
#
_entry.id   b6bf3d557d807306e44709cdc63dfb1c
#
_cell.length_a   1.000
_cell.length_b   1.000
_cell.length_c   1.000
_cell.angle_alpha   90.00
_cell.angle_beta   90.00
_cell.angle_gamma   90.00
#
_symmetry.space_group_name_H-M   'P 1'
#
loop_
_entity.id
_entity.type
_entity.pdbx_description
1 polymer ?
#
loop_
_entity_poly.entity_id
_entity_poly.type
_entity_poly.pdbx_seq_one_letter_code
_entity_poly.pdbx_strand_id
1 'polypeptide(L)'
;MIPSKNSILCICWLITTIGLANISEDPAIQKATKYYIDGDYHQAVTEYKRFLFFHPDHPQKSLIYLQMGKVFIQLADFGSAIDLLQVAFQQTNDVTQKLQIGFQLIPVLIAENQTDRAVIVSYRVLTXIDRTSANVRSDDRARIYFFLGISELYRQNWKAAKAAFLVSDLVSPEAITLLDELGKEDVKKSASXAKWLSTFCPGLGQFYAGEWADGINSFLLNGIIASYVSHLFSSGRRQSAILLGSSILWRYYNGNRQNAVKAVGQYNTRLNEKKINRVLDQLSLKK
;
A
#
# COMPACT_ATOMS: atom_id res chain seq x y z
N MET A 1 -6.46 -10.10 -6.29
CA MET A 1 -6.99 -8.74 -6.34
C MET A 1 -6.66 -8.10 -5.01
N ILE A 2 -5.87 -7.05 -4.99
CA ILE A 2 -5.78 -6.16 -3.84
C ILE A 2 -7.21 -5.70 -3.57
N PRO A 3 -7.72 -5.73 -2.32
CA PRO A 3 -9.05 -5.19 -2.07
C PRO A 3 -9.11 -3.83 -2.74
N SER A 4 -10.19 -3.58 -3.47
CA SER A 4 -10.28 -2.35 -4.25
C SER A 4 -9.95 -1.18 -3.33
N LYS A 5 -9.24 -0.19 -3.83
CA LYS A 5 -8.92 1.05 -3.08
C LYS A 5 -10.17 1.55 -2.34
N ASN A 6 -11.34 1.30 -2.92
CA ASN A 6 -12.66 1.65 -2.37
C ASN A 6 -13.01 0.86 -1.09
N SER A 7 -12.61 -0.42 -0.98
CA SER A 7 -12.92 -1.23 0.23
C SER A 7 -12.13 -0.74 1.45
N ILE A 8 -10.86 -0.38 1.27
CA ILE A 8 -10.02 0.18 2.34
C ILE A 8 -10.58 1.54 2.76
N LEU A 9 -10.93 2.37 1.77
CA LEU A 9 -11.50 3.69 2.01
C LEU A 9 -12.87 3.58 2.71
N CYS A 10 -13.71 2.58 2.39
CA CYS A 10 -14.99 2.35 3.07
C CYS A 10 -14.81 2.00 4.55
N ILE A 11 -13.87 1.10 4.88
CA ILE A 11 -13.56 0.76 6.28
C ILE A 11 -13.05 2.00 7.01
N CYS A 12 -12.20 2.79 6.35
CA CYS A 12 -11.66 4.04 6.91
C CYS A 12 -12.74 5.12 7.03
N TRP A 13 -13.67 5.18 6.07
CA TRP A 13 -14.75 6.20 6.03
C TRP A 13 -15.76 6.02 7.16
N LEU A 14 -16.11 4.77 7.48
CA LEU A 14 -17.03 4.45 8.60
C LEU A 14 -16.47 4.94 9.95
N ILE A 15 -15.15 5.13 10.04
CA ILE A 15 -14.48 5.52 11.29
C ILE A 15 -14.25 7.06 11.36
N THR A 16 -14.36 7.77 10.21
CA THR A 16 -13.92 9.18 10.11
C THR A 16 -15.04 10.23 10.09
N THR A 17 -16.26 9.93 10.52
CA THR A 17 -17.31 10.95 10.69
C THR A 17 -16.98 11.89 11.86
N ILE A 18 -15.87 12.62 11.71
CA ILE A 18 -15.52 13.70 12.64
C ILE A 18 -16.04 15.01 12.06
N GLY A 19 -16.83 15.67 12.86
CA GLY A 19 -17.51 16.91 12.49
C GLY A 19 -16.60 17.97 11.90
N LEU A 20 -17.23 18.85 11.14
CA LEU A 20 -16.60 20.06 10.63
C LEU A 20 -16.06 20.84 11.86
N ALA A 21 -14.75 20.89 12.01
CA ALA A 21 -14.12 21.79 12.98
C ALA A 21 -14.66 23.19 12.72
N ASN A 22 -14.98 23.93 13.77
CA ASN A 22 -15.40 25.34 13.66
C ASN A 22 -14.31 26.11 12.93
N ILE A 23 -14.42 26.15 11.61
CA ILE A 23 -13.55 26.91 10.74
C ILE A 23 -14.10 28.34 10.72
N SER A 24 -13.17 29.29 10.76
CA SER A 24 -13.34 30.74 10.74
C SER A 24 -14.70 31.21 10.20
N GLU A 25 -15.26 32.22 10.84
CA GLU A 25 -16.44 32.96 10.38
C GLU A 25 -16.18 33.75 9.09
N ASP A 26 -14.98 33.66 8.53
CA ASP A 26 -14.61 34.37 7.30
C ASP A 26 -15.52 33.95 6.13
N PRO A 27 -16.17 34.92 5.46
CA PRO A 27 -17.12 34.63 4.39
C PRO A 27 -16.52 33.82 3.22
N ALA A 28 -15.22 33.99 2.93
CA ALA A 28 -14.55 33.25 1.83
C ALA A 28 -14.41 31.76 2.20
N ILE A 29 -14.08 31.48 3.46
CA ILE A 29 -13.97 30.08 3.94
C ILE A 29 -15.37 29.43 3.99
N GLN A 30 -16.37 30.19 4.45
CA GLN A 30 -17.77 29.71 4.46
C GLN A 30 -18.24 29.36 3.05
N LYS A 31 -17.91 30.23 2.07
CA LYS A 31 -18.25 30.02 0.66
C LYS A 31 -17.57 28.74 0.10
N ALA A 32 -16.27 28.54 0.41
CA ALA A 32 -15.54 27.35 0.01
C ALA A 32 -16.16 26.07 0.64
N THR A 33 -16.52 26.16 1.92
CA THR A 33 -17.16 25.05 2.65
C THR A 33 -18.52 24.71 2.05
N LYS A 34 -19.30 25.74 1.68
CA LYS A 34 -20.59 25.55 0.99
C LYS A 34 -20.41 24.79 -0.32
N TYR A 35 -19.46 25.21 -1.17
CA TYR A 35 -19.15 24.50 -2.40
C TYR A 35 -18.77 23.04 -2.15
N TYR A 36 -18.00 22.76 -1.09
CA TYR A 36 -17.64 21.39 -0.72
C TYR A 36 -18.89 20.56 -0.38
N ILE A 37 -19.82 21.14 0.41
CA ILE A 37 -21.07 20.48 0.82
C ILE A 37 -21.97 20.22 -0.40
N ASP A 38 -22.04 21.19 -1.30
CA ASP A 38 -22.84 21.14 -2.54
C ASP A 38 -22.22 20.18 -3.59
N GLY A 39 -21.00 19.66 -3.33
CA GLY A 39 -20.30 18.75 -4.25
C GLY A 39 -19.53 19.46 -5.36
N ASP A 40 -19.47 20.79 -5.33
CA ASP A 40 -18.73 21.58 -6.33
C ASP A 40 -17.26 21.69 -5.90
N TYR A 41 -16.55 20.56 -5.98
CA TYR A 41 -15.19 20.41 -5.44
C TYR A 41 -14.17 21.36 -6.09
N HIS A 42 -14.29 21.62 -7.38
CA HIS A 42 -13.37 22.53 -8.09
C HIS A 42 -13.51 23.98 -7.61
N GLN A 43 -14.74 24.45 -7.40
CA GLN A 43 -14.99 25.77 -6.84
C GLN A 43 -14.50 25.86 -5.39
N ALA A 44 -14.72 24.81 -4.60
CA ALA A 44 -14.24 24.76 -3.21
C ALA A 44 -12.70 24.95 -3.16
N VAL A 45 -11.95 24.20 -3.98
CA VAL A 45 -10.47 24.33 -4.06
C VAL A 45 -10.08 25.77 -4.47
N THR A 46 -10.79 26.34 -5.46
CA THR A 46 -10.50 27.68 -5.98
C THR A 46 -10.64 28.74 -4.86
N GLU A 47 -11.74 28.67 -4.09
CA GLU A 47 -11.97 29.61 -2.99
C GLU A 47 -10.97 29.44 -1.84
N TYR A 48 -10.64 28.18 -1.47
CA TYR A 48 -9.60 27.92 -0.46
C TYR A 48 -8.24 28.47 -0.91
N LYS A 49 -7.84 28.24 -2.17
CA LYS A 49 -6.58 28.78 -2.73
C LYS A 49 -6.58 30.30 -2.75
N ARG A 50 -7.72 30.91 -3.15
CA ARG A 50 -7.87 32.37 -3.17
C ARG A 50 -7.70 32.93 -1.76
N PHE A 51 -8.35 32.32 -0.76
CA PHE A 51 -8.20 32.74 0.64
C PHE A 51 -6.73 32.69 1.09
N LEU A 52 -6.04 31.57 0.84
CA LEU A 52 -4.63 31.39 1.24
C LEU A 52 -3.71 32.39 0.53
N PHE A 53 -4.04 32.78 -0.71
CA PHE A 53 -3.26 33.78 -1.46
C PHE A 53 -3.33 35.15 -0.79
N PHE A 54 -4.53 35.56 -0.34
CA PHE A 54 -4.71 36.87 0.31
C PHE A 54 -4.34 36.83 1.80
N HIS A 55 -4.31 35.69 2.42
CA HIS A 55 -4.03 35.50 3.86
C HIS A 55 -2.96 34.42 4.09
N PRO A 56 -1.72 34.64 3.60
CA PRO A 56 -0.68 33.58 3.64
C PRO A 56 -0.25 33.17 5.06
N ASP A 57 -0.41 34.06 6.04
CA ASP A 57 -0.01 33.82 7.44
C ASP A 57 -1.21 33.59 8.38
N HIS A 58 -2.35 33.21 7.82
CA HIS A 58 -3.58 32.99 8.61
C HIS A 58 -3.35 31.88 9.66
N PRO A 59 -3.76 32.07 10.93
CA PRO A 59 -3.51 31.10 11.99
C PRO A 59 -4.14 29.71 11.73
N GLN A 60 -5.25 29.65 10.99
CA GLN A 60 -5.95 28.42 10.66
C GLN A 60 -5.52 27.82 9.31
N LYS A 61 -4.39 28.25 8.75
CA LYS A 61 -3.86 27.80 7.46
C LYS A 61 -3.80 26.24 7.38
N SER A 62 -3.35 25.59 8.44
CA SER A 62 -3.28 24.13 8.55
C SER A 62 -4.68 23.49 8.35
N LEU A 63 -5.73 24.07 8.94
CA LEU A 63 -7.10 23.57 8.78
C LEU A 63 -7.61 23.76 7.34
N ILE A 64 -7.22 24.85 6.69
CA ILE A 64 -7.60 25.09 5.29
C ILE A 64 -6.95 24.05 4.38
N TYR A 65 -5.65 23.74 4.59
CA TYR A 65 -4.99 22.66 3.86
C TYR A 65 -5.65 21.30 4.15
N LEU A 66 -6.09 21.04 5.37
CA LEU A 66 -6.86 19.83 5.72
C LEU A 66 -8.15 19.77 4.90
N GLN A 67 -8.92 20.87 4.81
CA GLN A 67 -10.17 20.88 4.02
C GLN A 67 -9.88 20.65 2.53
N MET A 68 -8.85 21.32 1.99
CA MET A 68 -8.44 21.07 0.59
C MET A 68 -8.06 19.60 0.38
N GLY A 69 -7.32 19.00 1.32
CA GLY A 69 -6.99 17.57 1.28
C GLY A 69 -8.24 16.70 1.22
N LYS A 70 -9.27 17.01 2.03
CA LYS A 70 -10.56 16.31 1.99
C LYS A 70 -11.24 16.45 0.63
N VAL A 71 -11.20 17.63 0.02
CA VAL A 71 -11.74 17.86 -1.33
C VAL A 71 -11.06 16.93 -2.34
N PHE A 72 -9.72 16.82 -2.30
CA PHE A 72 -8.98 15.97 -3.24
C PHE A 72 -9.22 14.48 -2.98
N ILE A 73 -9.52 14.08 -1.74
CA ILE A 73 -9.97 12.70 -1.44
C ILE A 73 -11.31 12.43 -2.17
N GLN A 74 -12.25 13.38 -2.13
CA GLN A 74 -13.54 13.22 -2.84
C GLN A 74 -13.36 13.16 -4.36
N LEU A 75 -12.37 13.87 -4.89
CA LEU A 75 -12.00 13.84 -6.30
C LEU A 75 -11.21 12.57 -6.69
N ALA A 76 -10.89 11.70 -5.72
CA ALA A 76 -10.04 10.53 -5.87
C ALA A 76 -8.62 10.87 -6.38
N ASP A 77 -8.20 12.13 -6.22
CA ASP A 77 -6.81 12.56 -6.46
C ASP A 77 -6.01 12.42 -5.15
N PHE A 78 -5.63 11.19 -4.86
CA PHE A 78 -4.96 10.87 -3.60
C PHE A 78 -3.54 11.45 -3.53
N GLY A 79 -2.89 11.65 -4.67
CA GLY A 79 -1.57 12.30 -4.73
C GLY A 79 -1.63 13.73 -4.17
N SER A 80 -2.50 14.57 -4.76
CA SER A 80 -2.71 15.95 -4.29
C SER A 80 -3.21 16.00 -2.84
N ALA A 81 -4.08 15.05 -2.46
CA ALA A 81 -4.57 14.95 -1.09
C ALA A 81 -3.42 14.73 -0.10
N ILE A 82 -2.52 13.76 -0.39
CA ILE A 82 -1.36 13.47 0.47
C ILE A 82 -0.48 14.70 0.65
N ASP A 83 -0.17 15.40 -0.45
CA ASP A 83 0.70 16.59 -0.41
C ASP A 83 0.11 17.68 0.50
N LEU A 84 -1.17 17.98 0.31
CA LEU A 84 -1.86 19.01 1.10
C LEU A 84 -1.99 18.60 2.58
N LEU A 85 -2.35 17.35 2.85
CA LEU A 85 -2.47 16.83 4.21
C LEU A 85 -1.11 16.81 4.93
N GLN A 86 -0.02 16.55 4.20
CA GLN A 86 1.34 16.63 4.77
C GLN A 86 1.71 18.07 5.11
N VAL A 87 1.41 19.02 4.24
CA VAL A 87 1.63 20.45 4.52
C VAL A 87 0.82 20.82 5.77
N ALA A 88 -0.44 20.45 5.85
CA ALA A 88 -1.28 20.68 7.03
C ALA A 88 -0.64 20.10 8.29
N PHE A 89 -0.16 18.85 8.23
CA PHE A 89 0.44 18.14 9.36
C PHE A 89 1.72 18.81 9.86
N GLN A 90 2.51 19.37 8.95
CA GLN A 90 3.78 20.04 9.28
C GLN A 90 3.55 21.42 9.89
N GLN A 91 2.50 22.13 9.48
CA GLN A 91 2.24 23.51 9.87
C GLN A 91 1.56 23.67 11.23
N THR A 92 1.06 22.60 11.82
CA THR A 92 0.41 22.70 13.14
C THR A 92 1.23 21.96 14.21
N ASN A 93 1.24 22.53 15.41
CA ASN A 93 1.71 21.85 16.64
C ASN A 93 0.55 21.43 17.53
N ASP A 94 -0.68 21.83 17.19
CA ASP A 94 -1.88 21.47 17.97
C ASP A 94 -2.18 19.96 17.80
N VAL A 95 -2.30 19.27 18.92
CA VAL A 95 -2.52 17.80 18.97
C VAL A 95 -3.85 17.42 18.33
N THR A 96 -4.90 18.20 18.58
CA THR A 96 -6.24 17.93 18.05
C THR A 96 -6.23 18.05 16.52
N GLN A 97 -5.58 19.10 16.00
CA GLN A 97 -5.42 19.26 14.55
C GLN A 97 -4.57 18.12 13.95
N LYS A 98 -3.44 17.75 14.58
CA LYS A 98 -2.62 16.62 14.11
C LYS A 98 -3.42 15.33 14.06
N LEU A 99 -4.26 15.10 15.06
CA LEU A 99 -5.13 13.93 15.11
C LEU A 99 -6.14 13.95 13.95
N GLN A 100 -6.82 15.09 13.73
CA GLN A 100 -7.79 15.25 12.65
C GLN A 100 -7.13 15.04 11.26
N ILE A 101 -5.93 15.59 11.09
CA ILE A 101 -5.16 15.42 9.83
C ILE A 101 -4.73 13.95 9.69
N GLY A 102 -4.27 13.34 10.78
CA GLY A 102 -3.88 11.92 10.81
C GLY A 102 -5.01 11.00 10.35
N PHE A 103 -6.24 11.27 10.78
CA PHE A 103 -7.42 10.50 10.38
C PHE A 103 -7.69 10.56 8.87
N GLN A 104 -7.25 11.61 8.19
CA GLN A 104 -7.38 11.71 6.73
C GLN A 104 -6.13 11.18 6.02
N LEU A 105 -4.94 11.54 6.51
CA LEU A 105 -3.67 11.25 5.85
C LEU A 105 -3.31 9.77 5.89
N ILE A 106 -3.49 9.10 7.05
CA ILE A 106 -3.05 7.70 7.21
C ILE A 106 -3.81 6.77 6.25
N PRO A 107 -5.16 6.81 6.18
CA PRO A 107 -5.91 5.95 5.24
C PRO A 107 -5.53 6.18 3.78
N VAL A 108 -5.30 7.44 3.38
CA VAL A 108 -4.94 7.75 1.98
C VAL A 108 -3.54 7.23 1.67
N LEU A 109 -2.59 7.31 2.62
CA LEU A 109 -1.25 6.71 2.48
C LEU A 109 -1.34 5.18 2.31
N ILE A 110 -2.20 4.53 3.08
CA ILE A 110 -2.43 3.07 2.96
C ILE A 110 -3.01 2.75 1.56
N ALA A 111 -4.01 3.51 1.11
CA ALA A 111 -4.65 3.32 -0.20
C ALA A 111 -3.65 3.49 -1.36
N GLU A 112 -2.67 4.39 -1.21
CA GLU A 112 -1.61 4.61 -2.20
C GLU A 112 -0.38 3.69 -1.98
N ASN A 113 -0.52 2.66 -1.14
CA ASN A 113 0.53 1.68 -0.83
C ASN A 113 1.79 2.30 -0.23
N GLN A 114 1.66 3.50 0.40
CA GLN A 114 2.74 4.20 1.09
C GLN A 114 2.74 3.84 2.59
N THR A 115 2.73 2.55 2.87
CA THR A 115 2.50 2.02 4.23
C THR A 115 3.61 2.40 5.21
N ASP A 116 4.85 2.54 4.76
CA ASP A 116 5.95 3.03 5.62
C ASP A 116 5.68 4.45 6.13
N ARG A 117 5.18 5.33 5.23
CA ARG A 117 4.81 6.70 5.61
C ARG A 117 3.61 6.71 6.56
N ALA A 118 2.63 5.83 6.31
CA ALA A 118 1.45 5.67 7.19
C ALA A 118 1.87 5.30 8.62
N VAL A 119 2.81 4.36 8.77
CA VAL A 119 3.38 3.96 10.07
C VAL A 119 4.05 5.17 10.75
N ILE A 120 4.87 5.91 10.01
CA ILE A 120 5.58 7.09 10.54
C ILE A 120 4.57 8.15 11.04
N VAL A 121 3.54 8.45 10.24
CA VAL A 121 2.52 9.44 10.61
C VAL A 121 1.76 8.97 11.86
N SER A 122 1.40 7.68 11.93
CA SER A 122 0.71 7.10 13.09
C SER A 122 1.53 7.31 14.38
N TYR A 123 2.83 6.97 14.34
CA TYR A 123 3.71 7.17 15.50
C TYR A 123 3.89 8.65 15.87
N ARG A 124 3.95 9.53 14.87
CA ARG A 124 4.05 10.98 15.12
C ARG A 124 2.80 11.51 15.83
N VAL A 125 1.62 11.06 15.43
CA VAL A 125 0.35 11.42 16.09
C VAL A 125 0.35 10.91 17.53
N LEU A 126 0.66 9.62 17.74
CA LEU A 126 0.71 9.00 19.07
C LEU A 126 1.70 9.71 19.99
N THR A 127 2.86 10.02 19.49
CA THR A 127 3.88 10.76 20.26
C THR A 127 3.40 12.16 20.66
N UNK A 128 2.69 12.75 19.81
CA UNK A 128 2.20 13.81 20.00
C UNK A 128 1.39 13.80 20.99
N ILE A 129 0.37 12.94 21.17
CA ILE A 129 -0.61 12.69 22.23
C ILE A 129 0.10 12.44 23.59
N ASP A 130 1.06 11.55 23.58
CA ASP A 130 1.78 11.15 24.81
C ASP A 130 2.57 12.31 25.46
N ARG A 131 3.13 13.20 24.66
CA ARG A 131 3.98 14.32 25.16
C ARG A 131 3.18 15.45 25.76
N THR A 132 1.97 15.68 25.28
CA THR A 132 1.20 16.88 25.65
C THR A 132 0.25 16.66 26.82
N SER A 133 0.07 15.43 27.28
CA SER A 133 -0.95 15.09 28.28
C SER A 133 -2.32 15.64 27.86
N ALA A 134 -2.53 15.82 26.56
CA ALA A 134 -3.78 16.35 26.00
C ALA A 134 -4.92 15.42 26.37
N ASN A 135 -6.06 15.99 26.73
CA ASN A 135 -7.27 15.23 27.03
C ASN A 135 -7.90 14.70 25.72
N VAL A 136 -7.17 13.78 25.07
CA VAL A 136 -7.60 13.13 23.84
C VAL A 136 -8.53 11.97 24.23
N ARG A 137 -9.64 11.84 23.53
CA ARG A 137 -10.58 10.74 23.75
C ARG A 137 -9.86 9.39 23.52
N SER A 138 -10.11 8.45 24.42
CA SER A 138 -9.56 7.07 24.30
C SER A 138 -9.86 6.47 22.91
N ASP A 139 -11.06 6.72 22.40
CA ASP A 139 -11.51 6.22 21.10
C ASP A 139 -10.64 6.73 19.95
N ASP A 140 -10.23 8.00 19.99
CA ASP A 140 -9.40 8.60 18.95
C ASP A 140 -8.00 7.99 18.95
N ARG A 141 -7.44 7.74 20.14
CA ARG A 141 -6.17 7.03 20.28
C ARG A 141 -6.29 5.59 19.75
N ALA A 142 -7.37 4.90 20.12
CA ALA A 142 -7.68 3.54 19.64
C ALA A 142 -7.72 3.46 18.11
N ARG A 143 -8.35 4.45 17.47
CA ARG A 143 -8.42 4.54 16.01
C ARG A 143 -7.04 4.69 15.36
N ILE A 144 -6.14 5.49 15.93
CA ILE A 144 -4.77 5.63 15.39
C ILE A 144 -4.02 4.29 15.51
N TYR A 145 -4.18 3.57 16.64
CA TYR A 145 -3.60 2.23 16.78
C TYR A 145 -4.21 1.24 15.77
N PHE A 146 -5.50 1.34 15.47
CA PHE A 146 -6.14 0.53 14.44
C PHE A 146 -5.51 0.79 13.06
N PHE A 147 -5.34 2.07 12.67
CA PHE A 147 -4.68 2.42 11.40
C PHE A 147 -3.21 1.98 11.37
N LEU A 148 -2.50 2.07 12.50
CA LEU A 148 -1.15 1.53 12.63
C LEU A 148 -1.15 0.01 12.39
N GLY A 149 -2.11 -0.70 12.97
CA GLY A 149 -2.28 -2.15 12.75
C GLY A 149 -2.51 -2.49 11.28
N ILE A 150 -3.40 -1.75 10.60
CA ILE A 150 -3.64 -1.91 9.15
C ILE A 150 -2.36 -1.63 8.35
N SER A 151 -1.64 -0.56 8.69
CA SER A 151 -0.38 -0.20 8.00
C SER A 151 0.66 -1.32 8.13
N GLU A 152 0.84 -1.86 9.34
CA GLU A 152 1.79 -2.96 9.61
C GLU A 152 1.34 -4.27 8.95
N LEU A 153 0.02 -4.51 8.85
CA LEU A 153 -0.55 -5.64 8.13
C LEU A 153 -0.13 -5.62 6.66
N TYR A 154 -0.26 -4.47 6.00
CA TYR A 154 0.16 -4.32 4.59
C TYR A 154 1.68 -4.43 4.42
N ARG A 155 2.46 -4.09 5.46
CA ARG A 155 3.91 -4.31 5.49
C ARG A 155 4.28 -5.76 5.79
N GLN A 156 3.30 -6.63 6.03
CA GLN A 156 3.49 -8.05 6.40
C GLN A 156 4.22 -8.21 7.74
N ASN A 157 4.15 -7.20 8.59
CA ASN A 157 4.71 -7.23 9.95
C ASN A 157 3.61 -7.70 10.91
N TRP A 158 3.30 -9.01 10.84
CA TRP A 158 2.18 -9.64 11.57
C TRP A 158 2.25 -9.36 13.07
N LYS A 159 3.46 -9.41 13.63
CA LYS A 159 3.70 -9.18 15.07
C LYS A 159 3.37 -7.74 15.48
N ALA A 160 3.83 -6.75 14.71
CA ALA A 160 3.54 -5.34 14.99
C ALA A 160 2.06 -5.03 14.75
N ALA A 161 1.47 -5.60 13.68
CA ALA A 161 0.04 -5.46 13.39
C ALA A 161 -0.80 -5.97 14.58
N LYS A 162 -0.48 -7.18 15.07
CA LYS A 162 -1.16 -7.77 16.25
C LYS A 162 -1.03 -6.85 17.47
N ALA A 163 0.19 -6.38 17.76
CA ALA A 163 0.43 -5.49 18.92
C ALA A 163 -0.42 -4.22 18.83
N ALA A 164 -0.48 -3.60 17.66
CA ALA A 164 -1.26 -2.39 17.43
C ALA A 164 -2.77 -2.66 17.57
N PHE A 165 -3.26 -3.75 17.01
CA PHE A 165 -4.68 -4.13 17.11
C PHE A 165 -5.10 -4.44 18.55
N LEU A 166 -4.24 -5.09 19.32
CA LEU A 166 -4.51 -5.36 20.75
C LEU A 166 -4.66 -4.05 21.55
N VAL A 167 -3.81 -3.06 21.28
CA VAL A 167 -3.88 -1.75 21.95
C VAL A 167 -5.12 -0.97 21.50
N SER A 168 -5.52 -1.11 20.23
CA SER A 168 -6.73 -0.44 19.72
C SER A 168 -8.01 -0.96 20.36
N ASP A 169 -8.04 -2.24 20.72
CA ASP A 169 -9.23 -2.95 21.23
C ASP A 169 -10.47 -2.82 20.32
N LEU A 170 -10.28 -2.52 19.04
CA LEU A 170 -11.36 -2.36 18.06
C LEU A 170 -11.56 -3.60 17.19
N VAL A 171 -10.72 -4.63 17.38
CA VAL A 171 -10.62 -5.80 16.49
C VAL A 171 -11.06 -7.06 17.24
N SER A 172 -11.74 -7.94 16.52
CA SER A 172 -12.25 -9.20 17.08
C SER A 172 -11.11 -10.13 17.53
N PRO A 173 -11.33 -10.93 18.58
CA PRO A 173 -10.32 -11.92 19.02
C PRO A 173 -9.95 -12.94 17.93
N GLU A 174 -10.88 -13.25 17.04
CA GLU A 174 -10.67 -14.19 15.93
C GLU A 174 -9.60 -13.66 14.96
N ALA A 175 -9.67 -12.35 14.63
CA ALA A 175 -8.66 -11.71 13.77
C ALA A 175 -7.28 -11.68 14.45
N ILE A 176 -7.23 -11.48 15.76
CA ILE A 176 -5.98 -11.49 16.54
C ILE A 176 -5.35 -12.91 16.50
N THR A 177 -6.17 -13.94 16.67
CA THR A 177 -5.72 -15.34 16.63
C THR A 177 -5.17 -15.69 15.24
N LEU A 178 -5.88 -15.25 14.20
CA LEU A 178 -5.47 -15.48 12.81
C LEU A 178 -4.10 -14.84 12.51
N LEU A 179 -3.82 -13.66 13.07
CA LEU A 179 -2.51 -12.99 12.90
C LEU A 179 -1.37 -13.85 13.48
N ASP A 180 -1.60 -14.54 14.60
CA ASP A 180 -0.61 -15.45 15.19
C ASP A 180 -0.35 -16.66 14.28
N GLU A 181 -1.41 -17.24 13.73
CA GLU A 181 -1.30 -18.36 12.80
C GLU A 181 -0.51 -17.97 11.55
N LEU A 182 -0.93 -16.88 10.92
CA LEU A 182 -0.30 -16.38 9.67
C LEU A 182 1.16 -15.97 9.89
N GLY A 183 1.48 -15.46 11.07
CA GLY A 183 2.85 -15.08 11.44
C GLY A 183 3.78 -16.27 11.58
N LYS A 184 3.25 -17.46 11.87
CA LYS A 184 4.02 -18.72 11.99
C LYS A 184 4.18 -19.43 10.65
N GLU A 185 3.29 -19.19 9.70
CA GLU A 185 3.32 -19.82 8.38
C GLU A 185 4.39 -19.21 7.47
N ASP A 186 5.57 -19.77 7.44
CA ASP A 186 6.61 -19.35 6.48
C ASP A 186 6.54 -20.26 5.23
N VAL A 187 5.61 -19.94 4.35
CA VAL A 187 5.34 -20.71 3.11
C VAL A 187 5.92 -19.99 1.87
N LYS A 188 6.76 -19.00 2.08
CA LYS A 188 7.35 -18.24 0.97
C LYS A 188 8.33 -19.09 0.18
N LYS A 189 8.22 -19.03 -1.14
CA LYS A 189 9.15 -19.72 -2.05
C LYS A 189 10.41 -18.89 -2.23
N SER A 190 11.55 -19.58 -2.40
CA SER A 190 12.84 -18.93 -2.57
C SER A 190 13.09 -18.60 -4.05
N ALA A 191 13.35 -17.35 -4.34
CA ALA A 191 13.76 -16.88 -5.68
C ALA A 191 15.09 -17.51 -6.09
N SER A 192 16.02 -17.71 -5.18
CA SER A 192 17.26 -18.43 -5.41
C SER A 192 17.02 -19.89 -5.79
N UNK A 193 16.07 -20.53 -5.31
CA UNK A 193 15.71 -21.72 -5.60
C UNK A 193 15.32 -21.89 -6.86
N ALA A 194 14.39 -21.14 -7.23
CA ALA A 194 13.84 -21.12 -8.58
C ALA A 194 14.92 -20.85 -9.65
N LYS A 195 15.76 -19.88 -9.42
CA LYS A 195 16.86 -19.54 -10.33
C LYS A 195 17.83 -20.72 -10.53
N TRP A 196 18.21 -21.40 -9.45
CA TRP A 196 19.08 -22.57 -9.50
C TRP A 196 18.41 -23.73 -10.26
N LEU A 197 17.14 -24.01 -9.98
CA LEU A 197 16.38 -25.05 -10.69
C LEU A 197 16.35 -24.79 -12.19
N SER A 198 16.09 -23.54 -12.60
CA SER A 198 16.07 -23.15 -14.02
C SER A 198 17.46 -23.07 -14.65
N THR A 199 18.53 -23.05 -13.84
CA THR A 199 19.91 -23.17 -14.34
C THR A 199 20.19 -24.61 -14.81
N PHE A 200 19.74 -25.61 -14.07
CA PHE A 200 19.93 -27.02 -14.44
C PHE A 200 18.98 -27.47 -15.55
N CYS A 201 17.72 -27.05 -15.45
CA CYS A 201 16.72 -27.44 -16.45
C CYS A 201 15.75 -26.28 -16.68
N PRO A 202 15.73 -25.72 -17.91
CA PRO A 202 14.80 -24.64 -18.23
C PRO A 202 13.35 -25.02 -17.92
N GLY A 203 12.64 -24.14 -17.21
CA GLY A 203 11.25 -24.36 -16.81
C GLY A 203 11.06 -24.86 -15.40
N LEU A 204 12.06 -25.53 -14.77
CA LEU A 204 11.89 -26.10 -13.42
C LEU A 204 11.59 -25.03 -12.36
N GLY A 205 12.18 -23.84 -12.47
CA GLY A 205 11.91 -22.75 -11.54
C GLY A 205 10.47 -22.23 -11.64
N GLN A 206 9.89 -22.21 -12.83
CA GLN A 206 8.50 -21.86 -13.06
C GLN A 206 7.56 -22.93 -12.47
N PHE A 207 7.89 -24.22 -12.69
CA PHE A 207 7.15 -25.32 -12.04
C PHE A 207 7.19 -25.20 -10.51
N TYR A 208 8.36 -24.92 -9.96
CA TYR A 208 8.52 -24.66 -8.53
C TYR A 208 7.64 -23.50 -8.07
N ALA A 209 7.51 -22.45 -8.88
CA ALA A 209 6.64 -21.29 -8.57
C ALA A 209 5.14 -21.66 -8.69
N GLY A 210 4.78 -22.73 -9.40
CA GLY A 210 3.40 -23.12 -9.69
C GLY A 210 2.89 -22.59 -11.02
N GLU A 211 3.78 -22.02 -11.85
CA GLU A 211 3.45 -21.50 -13.19
C GLU A 211 3.72 -22.59 -14.24
N TRP A 212 2.79 -23.57 -14.31
CA TRP A 212 2.94 -24.79 -15.13
C TRP A 212 3.06 -24.48 -16.62
N ALA A 213 2.21 -23.60 -17.15
CA ALA A 213 2.22 -23.23 -18.55
C ALA A 213 3.56 -22.59 -18.97
N ASP A 214 4.04 -21.65 -18.16
CA ASP A 214 5.33 -20.98 -18.39
C ASP A 214 6.51 -21.96 -18.26
N GLY A 215 6.41 -22.90 -17.35
CA GLY A 215 7.40 -23.96 -17.16
C GLY A 215 7.52 -24.85 -18.41
N ILE A 216 6.39 -25.35 -18.92
CA ILE A 216 6.32 -26.16 -20.15
C ILE A 216 6.86 -25.37 -21.35
N ASN A 217 6.38 -24.14 -21.53
CA ASN A 217 6.83 -23.29 -22.65
C ASN A 217 8.34 -23.05 -22.61
N SER A 218 8.89 -22.78 -21.42
CA SER A 218 10.33 -22.57 -21.23
C SER A 218 11.13 -23.83 -21.55
N PHE A 219 10.66 -24.99 -21.09
CA PHE A 219 11.29 -26.28 -21.32
C PHE A 219 11.33 -26.60 -22.83
N LEU A 220 10.16 -26.53 -23.49
CA LEU A 220 10.04 -26.86 -24.92
C LEU A 220 10.86 -25.91 -25.78
N LEU A 221 10.74 -24.60 -25.55
CA LEU A 221 11.44 -23.60 -26.36
C LEU A 221 12.97 -23.76 -26.27
N ASN A 222 13.49 -23.87 -25.05
CA ASN A 222 14.93 -24.07 -24.83
C ASN A 222 15.40 -25.42 -25.39
N GLY A 223 14.60 -26.48 -25.26
CA GLY A 223 14.89 -27.80 -25.80
C GLY A 223 14.95 -27.82 -27.31
N ILE A 224 14.00 -27.20 -27.99
CA ILE A 224 13.96 -27.09 -29.46
C ILE A 224 15.21 -26.34 -29.97
N ILE A 225 15.51 -25.17 -29.36
CA ILE A 225 16.66 -24.36 -29.75
C ILE A 225 17.97 -25.15 -29.53
N ALA A 226 18.12 -25.80 -28.37
CA ALA A 226 19.32 -26.59 -28.03
C ALA A 226 19.49 -27.77 -28.99
N SER A 227 18.39 -28.47 -29.32
CA SER A 227 18.40 -29.58 -30.28
C SER A 227 18.84 -29.09 -31.67
N TYR A 228 18.33 -27.97 -32.10
CA TYR A 228 18.69 -27.38 -33.41
C TYR A 228 20.16 -26.96 -33.45
N VAL A 229 20.66 -26.34 -32.40
CA VAL A 229 22.07 -25.96 -32.25
C VAL A 229 22.97 -27.21 -32.30
N SER A 230 22.57 -28.27 -31.60
CA SER A 230 23.27 -29.55 -31.59
C SER A 230 23.31 -30.19 -33.01
N HIS A 231 22.17 -30.16 -33.71
CA HIS A 231 22.08 -30.67 -35.10
C HIS A 231 23.00 -29.90 -36.06
N LEU A 232 23.05 -28.55 -35.94
CA LEU A 232 23.95 -27.72 -36.75
C LEU A 232 25.42 -28.09 -36.49
N PHE A 233 25.76 -28.33 -35.23
CA PHE A 233 27.11 -28.69 -34.82
C PHE A 233 27.53 -30.03 -35.41
N SER A 234 26.66 -31.06 -35.30
CA SER A 234 26.88 -32.41 -35.82
C SER A 234 26.92 -32.46 -37.36
N SER A 235 26.20 -31.53 -38.03
CA SER A 235 26.18 -31.40 -39.49
C SER A 235 27.38 -30.61 -40.05
N GLY A 236 28.39 -30.30 -39.23
CA GLY A 236 29.59 -29.58 -39.63
C GLY A 236 29.44 -28.06 -39.76
N ARG A 237 28.23 -27.49 -39.53
CA ARG A 237 27.94 -26.06 -39.61
C ARG A 237 28.32 -25.34 -38.32
N ARG A 238 29.56 -25.50 -37.88
CA ARG A 238 30.05 -25.05 -36.57
C ARG A 238 29.88 -23.53 -36.35
N GLN A 239 30.13 -22.71 -37.35
CA GLN A 239 29.99 -21.24 -37.26
C GLN A 239 28.54 -20.84 -36.95
N SER A 240 27.58 -21.45 -37.69
CA SER A 240 26.16 -21.21 -37.49
C SER A 240 25.70 -21.70 -36.08
N ALA A 241 26.21 -22.86 -35.64
CA ALA A 241 25.91 -23.41 -34.32
C ALA A 241 26.40 -22.48 -33.19
N ILE A 242 27.62 -21.95 -33.31
CA ILE A 242 28.21 -21.01 -32.34
C ILE A 242 27.42 -19.71 -32.31
N LEU A 243 27.12 -19.16 -33.49
CA LEU A 243 26.35 -17.91 -33.58
C LEU A 243 24.97 -18.04 -32.93
N LEU A 244 24.24 -19.12 -33.25
CA LEU A 244 22.92 -19.38 -32.72
C LEU A 244 22.95 -19.67 -31.20
N GLY A 245 23.92 -20.47 -30.77
CA GLY A 245 24.12 -20.84 -29.38
C GLY A 245 24.47 -19.64 -28.49
N SER A 246 25.41 -18.81 -28.96
CA SER A 246 25.86 -17.64 -28.20
C SER A 246 24.84 -16.48 -28.17
N SER A 247 23.97 -16.40 -29.19
CA SER A 247 22.99 -15.30 -29.28
C SER A 247 21.60 -15.74 -28.81
N ILE A 248 20.98 -16.66 -29.54
CA ILE A 248 19.56 -17.03 -29.29
C ILE A 248 19.44 -17.95 -28.06
N LEU A 249 20.20 -19.07 -28.05
CA LEU A 249 20.09 -20.01 -26.92
C LEU A 249 20.46 -19.33 -25.58
N TRP A 250 21.57 -18.57 -25.56
CA TRP A 250 22.02 -17.85 -24.37
C TRP A 250 20.96 -16.83 -23.89
N ARG A 251 20.35 -16.10 -24.81
CA ARG A 251 19.30 -15.11 -24.52
C ARG A 251 18.09 -15.80 -23.87
N TYR A 252 17.56 -16.86 -24.47
CA TYR A 252 16.40 -17.58 -23.98
C TYR A 252 16.70 -18.29 -22.65
N TYR A 253 17.89 -18.85 -22.50
CA TYR A 253 18.33 -19.50 -21.28
C TYR A 253 18.38 -18.50 -20.11
N ASN A 254 18.99 -17.34 -20.30
CA ASN A 254 19.04 -16.30 -19.25
C ASN A 254 17.65 -15.70 -18.97
N GLY A 255 16.86 -15.49 -20.01
CA GLY A 255 15.46 -15.04 -19.87
C GLY A 255 14.66 -15.99 -19.01
N ASN A 256 14.79 -17.30 -19.23
CA ASN A 256 14.12 -18.34 -18.45
C ASN A 256 14.49 -18.26 -16.95
N ARG A 257 15.77 -18.06 -16.63
CA ARG A 257 16.24 -17.92 -15.23
C ARG A 257 15.61 -16.70 -14.54
N GLN A 258 15.50 -15.57 -15.28
CA GLN A 258 14.87 -14.34 -14.76
C GLN A 258 13.35 -14.52 -14.59
N ASN A 259 12.71 -15.20 -15.55
CA ASN A 259 11.27 -15.49 -15.49
C ASN A 259 10.93 -16.38 -14.27
N ALA A 260 11.81 -17.33 -13.93
CA ALA A 260 11.65 -18.17 -12.74
C ALA A 260 11.64 -17.33 -11.44
N VAL A 261 12.57 -16.37 -11.35
CA VAL A 261 12.63 -15.43 -10.20
C VAL A 261 11.35 -14.59 -10.13
N LYS A 262 10.92 -14.05 -11.28
CA LYS A 262 9.67 -13.26 -11.38
C LYS A 262 8.44 -14.08 -10.97
N ALA A 263 8.35 -15.34 -11.42
CA ALA A 263 7.25 -16.25 -11.07
C ALA A 263 7.15 -16.48 -9.56
N VAL A 264 8.30 -16.69 -8.89
CA VAL A 264 8.34 -16.81 -7.42
C VAL A 264 7.91 -15.50 -6.74
N GLY A 265 8.36 -14.36 -7.26
CA GLY A 265 7.91 -13.05 -6.77
C GLY A 265 6.39 -12.92 -6.82
N GLN A 266 5.81 -13.25 -7.97
CA GLN A 266 4.34 -13.22 -8.17
C GLN A 266 3.61 -14.19 -7.23
N TYR A 267 4.14 -15.40 -7.04
CA TYR A 267 3.58 -16.39 -6.12
C TYR A 267 3.56 -15.82 -4.69
N ASN A 268 4.69 -15.30 -4.21
CA ASN A 268 4.81 -14.75 -2.85
C ASN A 268 3.90 -13.53 -2.66
N THR A 269 3.77 -12.67 -3.68
CA THR A 269 2.83 -11.53 -3.64
C THR A 269 1.38 -12.00 -3.49
N ARG A 270 0.96 -12.95 -4.34
CA ARG A 270 -0.40 -13.53 -4.26
C ARG A 270 -0.66 -14.20 -2.91
N LEU A 271 0.33 -14.90 -2.37
CA LEU A 271 0.24 -15.53 -1.04
C LEU A 271 0.01 -14.47 0.05
N ASN A 272 0.80 -13.39 0.03
CA ASN A 272 0.68 -12.30 0.99
C ASN A 272 -0.68 -11.59 0.87
N GLU A 273 -1.13 -11.33 -0.35
CA GLU A 273 -2.45 -10.74 -0.60
C GLU A 273 -3.57 -11.61 -0.02
N LYS A 274 -3.49 -12.94 -0.21
CA LYS A 274 -4.47 -13.87 0.37
C LYS A 274 -4.46 -13.82 1.89
N LYS A 275 -3.27 -13.77 2.50
CA LYS A 275 -3.14 -13.67 3.96
C LYS A 275 -3.76 -12.36 4.48
N ILE A 276 -3.42 -11.23 3.85
CA ILE A 276 -3.96 -9.91 4.22
C ILE A 276 -5.48 -9.92 4.11
N ASN A 277 -6.02 -10.42 2.98
CA ASN A 277 -7.47 -10.46 2.75
C ASN A 277 -8.18 -11.30 3.80
N ARG A 278 -7.62 -12.47 4.19
CA ARG A 278 -8.19 -13.30 5.25
C ARG A 278 -8.32 -12.52 6.58
N VAL A 279 -7.30 -11.71 6.93
CA VAL A 279 -7.36 -10.87 8.13
C VAL A 279 -8.42 -9.78 7.96
N LEU A 280 -8.43 -9.09 6.80
CA LEU A 280 -9.39 -8.00 6.54
C LEU A 280 -10.85 -8.52 6.59
N ASP A 281 -11.10 -9.74 6.08
CA ASP A 281 -12.43 -10.36 6.11
C ASP A 281 -12.88 -10.68 7.55
N GLN A 282 -11.91 -10.92 8.46
CA GLN A 282 -12.18 -11.18 9.88
C GLN A 282 -12.17 -9.90 10.73
N LEU A 283 -11.80 -8.74 10.14
CA LEU A 283 -11.83 -7.46 10.85
C LEU A 283 -13.28 -6.96 11.00
N SER A 284 -14.11 -7.72 11.71
CA SER A 284 -15.38 -7.22 12.18
C SER A 284 -15.07 -6.30 13.38
N LEU A 285 -15.43 -5.05 13.29
CA LEU A 285 -15.30 -4.14 14.41
C LEU A 285 -16.17 -4.65 15.57
N LYS A 286 -15.65 -4.62 16.78
CA LYS A 286 -16.44 -4.89 17.99
C LYS A 286 -17.61 -3.91 18.01
N LYS A 287 -18.82 -4.41 18.14
CA LYS A 287 -20.05 -3.61 18.30
C LYS A 287 -20.11 -2.93 19.67
#